data_e9ba970c275ab21cab9e737e1f616605
#
_entry.id   e9ba970c275ab21cab9e737e1f616605
#
_cell.length_a   1.000
_cell.length_b   1.000
_cell.length_c   1.000
_cell.angle_alpha   90.00
_cell.angle_beta   90.00
_cell.angle_gamma   90.00
#
_symmetry.space_group_name_H-M   'P 1'
#
loop_
_entity.id
_entity.type
_entity.pdbx_description
1 polymer ?
#
loop_
_entity_poly.entity_id
_entity_poly.type
_entity_poly.pdbx_seq_one_letter_code
_entity_poly.pdbx_strand_id
1 'polypeptide(L)'
;QTLYNNYSLTNNDGKYNLATVNLAYNFALPYKIGAETGGRYYNTHHSLHYATSYKMATNDQQSNHQVLDDNVSAAYLTLQRSWKNVWASIGGRYEYSDTKINIDTKSNSYKAARHTSDFLPSASVIWTPKQGLRFQAHYNRSIQRQGYMGLVPFSVYKDSLSYTSGNTQLLPGYTDTYSFYTTWKSLTLGFIYSHTTNEISNVTYNPDQNTDIVCEMPLNMNNSDSYQIFASYRKSFGKLFFSGTASMQIPRFSYEYLGKKCKASKVSCSGNANLSYFISSHFTAFTNFSFQSYNERLNLVQKAANNWMAGLQANLLDDCLSISLTFTDILHKANYNNLDYRYMNTREGTYGSNDMRGISLSLSYSLFNQNLKVKGSRNDQEVINRTM
;
A
#
# COMPACT_ATOMS: atom_id res chain seq x y z
N GLN A 1 -36.13 22.29 23.85
CA GLN A 1 -35.26 21.49 22.98
C GLN A 1 -34.53 20.49 23.87
N THR A 2 -34.94 19.24 23.81
CA THR A 2 -34.23 18.13 24.49
C THR A 2 -32.98 17.84 23.65
N LEU A 3 -31.80 18.24 24.12
CA LEU A 3 -30.51 17.83 23.56
C LEU A 3 -30.36 16.34 23.81
N TYR A 4 -30.51 15.52 22.80
CA TYR A 4 -30.17 14.09 22.87
C TYR A 4 -28.65 13.99 22.85
N ASN A 5 -28.04 13.74 24.00
CA ASN A 5 -26.64 13.38 24.09
C ASN A 5 -26.47 11.92 23.60
N ASN A 6 -26.31 11.75 22.29
CA ASN A 6 -25.94 10.46 21.73
C ASN A 6 -24.42 10.27 21.90
N TYR A 7 -24.01 9.23 22.59
CA TYR A 7 -22.61 8.85 22.65
C TYR A 7 -22.44 7.34 22.49
N SER A 8 -21.31 6.94 21.94
CA SER A 8 -20.86 5.54 21.95
C SER A 8 -19.59 5.46 22.79
N LEU A 9 -19.53 4.46 23.64
CA LEU A 9 -18.33 4.09 24.38
C LEU A 9 -17.89 2.72 23.90
N THR A 10 -16.69 2.67 23.31
CA THR A 10 -16.10 1.42 22.82
C THR A 10 -14.90 1.05 23.67
N ASN A 11 -14.88 -0.16 24.18
CA ASN A 11 -13.74 -0.73 24.89
C ASN A 11 -13.21 -1.94 24.10
N ASN A 12 -11.93 -1.90 23.76
CA ASN A 12 -11.23 -2.95 23.02
C ASN A 12 -10.09 -3.48 23.87
N ASP A 13 -10.10 -4.78 24.13
CA ASP A 13 -8.98 -5.50 24.73
C ASP A 13 -8.53 -6.60 23.77
N GLY A 14 -7.31 -6.47 23.25
CA GLY A 14 -6.77 -7.38 22.24
C GLY A 14 -5.44 -7.99 22.67
N LYS A 15 -5.30 -9.30 22.46
CA LYS A 15 -4.04 -10.04 22.60
C LYS A 15 -3.63 -10.59 21.25
N TYR A 16 -2.40 -10.32 20.89
CA TYR A 16 -1.82 -10.76 19.65
C TYR A 16 -0.53 -11.53 19.89
N ASN A 17 -0.48 -12.77 19.40
CA ASN A 17 0.70 -13.61 19.45
C ASN A 17 1.11 -13.98 18.02
N LEU A 18 2.37 -13.75 17.67
CA LEU A 18 2.97 -14.14 16.41
C LEU A 18 4.18 -15.00 16.68
N ALA A 19 4.20 -16.20 16.12
CA ALA A 19 5.39 -17.04 16.02
C ALA A 19 5.76 -17.21 14.54
N THR A 20 7.01 -16.96 14.19
CA THR A 20 7.49 -17.11 12.81
C THR A 20 8.82 -17.86 12.79
N VAL A 21 8.96 -18.78 11.84
CA VAL A 21 10.19 -19.50 11.54
C VAL A 21 10.49 -19.36 10.05
N ASN A 22 11.68 -18.88 9.73
CA ASN A 22 12.15 -18.73 8.36
C ASN A 22 13.47 -19.49 8.22
N LEU A 23 13.52 -20.39 7.26
CA LEU A 23 14.71 -21.13 6.89
C LEU A 23 15.05 -20.82 5.43
N ALA A 24 16.32 -20.55 5.15
CA ALA A 24 16.80 -20.33 3.81
C ALA A 24 18.16 -20.98 3.63
N TYR A 25 18.35 -21.67 2.53
CA TYR A 25 19.57 -22.33 2.18
C TYR A 25 19.97 -22.00 0.74
N ASN A 26 21.21 -21.51 0.57
CA ASN A 26 21.79 -21.17 -0.71
C ASN A 26 22.85 -22.22 -1.06
N PHE A 27 22.79 -22.74 -2.29
CA PHE A 27 23.75 -23.71 -2.80
C PHE A 27 24.00 -23.51 -4.29
N ALA A 28 25.10 -24.09 -4.76
CA ALA A 28 25.46 -24.06 -6.16
C ALA A 28 25.17 -25.39 -6.81
N LEU A 29 24.53 -25.37 -7.96
CA LEU A 29 24.32 -26.50 -8.85
C LEU A 29 25.40 -26.54 -9.95
N PRO A 30 25.57 -27.65 -10.67
CA PRO A 30 26.38 -27.70 -11.87
C PRO A 30 26.05 -26.55 -12.86
N TYR A 31 26.96 -26.27 -13.78
CA TYR A 31 26.81 -25.21 -14.79
C TYR A 31 26.70 -23.77 -14.25
N LYS A 32 27.23 -23.50 -13.04
CA LYS A 32 27.21 -22.19 -12.38
C LYS A 32 25.77 -21.68 -12.13
N ILE A 33 24.85 -22.58 -11.83
CA ILE A 33 23.50 -22.22 -11.41
C ILE A 33 23.51 -22.05 -9.89
N GLY A 34 23.17 -20.87 -9.41
CA GLY A 34 22.86 -20.63 -8.01
C GLY A 34 21.44 -21.07 -7.71
N ALA A 35 21.24 -21.74 -6.59
CA ALA A 35 19.92 -22.14 -6.12
C ALA A 35 19.71 -21.61 -4.70
N GLU A 36 18.54 -21.06 -4.44
CA GLU A 36 18.05 -20.73 -3.11
C GLU A 36 16.76 -21.50 -2.87
N THR A 37 16.70 -22.24 -1.76
CA THR A 37 15.49 -22.90 -1.31
C THR A 37 15.22 -22.53 0.13
N GLY A 38 13.97 -22.58 0.53
CA GLY A 38 13.64 -22.29 1.90
C GLY A 38 12.20 -22.62 2.24
N GLY A 39 11.91 -22.46 3.53
CA GLY A 39 10.58 -22.61 4.07
C GLY A 39 10.28 -21.49 5.06
N ARG A 40 9.02 -21.12 5.12
CA ARG A 40 8.51 -20.20 6.11
C ARG A 40 7.28 -20.81 6.76
N TYR A 41 7.22 -20.72 8.07
CA TYR A 41 6.02 -21.02 8.84
C TYR A 41 5.72 -19.82 9.72
N TYR A 42 4.49 -19.40 9.75
CA TYR A 42 4.03 -18.49 10.79
C TYR A 42 2.66 -18.93 11.32
N ASN A 43 2.51 -18.76 12.62
CA ASN A 43 1.27 -18.91 13.35
C ASN A 43 0.90 -17.57 13.97
N THR A 44 -0.33 -17.14 13.75
CA THR A 44 -0.89 -15.95 14.37
C THR A 44 -2.09 -16.36 15.19
N HIS A 45 -2.08 -16.00 16.46
CA HIS A 45 -3.24 -16.11 17.34
C HIS A 45 -3.66 -14.72 17.77
N HIS A 46 -4.85 -14.31 17.39
CA HIS A 46 -5.43 -13.02 17.74
C HIS A 46 -6.72 -13.23 18.52
N SER A 47 -6.77 -12.73 19.75
CA SER A 47 -7.95 -12.72 20.60
C SER A 47 -8.33 -11.27 20.88
N LEU A 48 -9.54 -10.88 20.49
CA LEU A 48 -10.07 -9.53 20.68
C LEU A 48 -11.40 -9.60 21.44
N HIS A 49 -11.47 -8.86 22.52
CA HIS A 49 -12.72 -8.59 23.20
C HIS A 49 -13.16 -7.16 22.86
N TYR A 50 -14.32 -7.05 22.23
CA TYR A 50 -14.89 -5.79 21.79
C TYR A 50 -16.22 -5.57 22.50
N ALA A 51 -16.37 -4.45 23.18
CA ALA A 51 -17.60 -4.06 23.85
C ALA A 51 -17.95 -2.61 23.50
N THR A 52 -19.12 -2.38 22.93
CA THR A 52 -19.63 -1.04 22.62
C THR A 52 -20.96 -0.83 23.30
N SER A 53 -21.09 0.28 24.01
CA SER A 53 -22.32 0.76 24.61
C SER A 53 -22.78 2.00 23.84
N TYR A 54 -23.97 1.93 23.28
CA TYR A 54 -24.62 3.07 22.61
C TYR A 54 -25.66 3.68 23.54
N LYS A 55 -25.59 4.97 23.78
CA LYS A 55 -26.68 5.74 24.36
C LYS A 55 -27.40 6.48 23.24
N MET A 56 -28.23 5.74 22.53
CA MET A 56 -29.23 6.24 21.58
C MET A 56 -30.61 6.05 22.18
N ALA A 57 -31.68 6.24 21.42
CA ALA A 57 -33.05 5.98 21.86
C ALA A 57 -33.29 4.58 22.44
N THR A 58 -32.42 3.63 22.11
CA THR A 58 -32.32 2.30 22.75
C THR A 58 -30.91 2.15 23.35
N ASN A 59 -30.84 1.86 24.67
CA ASN A 59 -29.57 1.51 25.32
C ASN A 59 -29.16 0.11 24.83
N ASP A 60 -28.47 0.04 23.71
CA ASP A 60 -27.97 -1.22 23.19
C ASP A 60 -26.50 -1.42 23.57
N GLN A 61 -26.20 -2.59 24.11
CA GLN A 61 -24.84 -3.02 24.46
C GLN A 61 -24.48 -4.20 23.58
N GLN A 62 -23.53 -3.96 22.71
CA GLN A 62 -22.96 -5.03 21.87
C GLN A 62 -21.61 -5.46 22.44
N SER A 63 -21.45 -6.75 22.67
CA SER A 63 -20.19 -7.35 23.11
C SER A 63 -19.92 -8.60 22.31
N ASN A 64 -18.69 -8.75 21.85
CA ASN A 64 -18.22 -9.97 21.22
C ASN A 64 -16.81 -10.33 21.68
N HIS A 65 -16.54 -11.62 21.63
CA HIS A 65 -15.20 -12.17 21.79
C HIS A 65 -14.83 -12.87 20.48
N GLN A 66 -13.71 -12.46 19.90
CA GLN A 66 -13.24 -12.94 18.62
C GLN A 66 -11.90 -13.64 18.83
N VAL A 67 -11.79 -14.85 18.29
CA VAL A 67 -10.54 -15.58 18.24
C VAL A 67 -10.25 -15.93 16.78
N LEU A 68 -9.09 -15.55 16.32
CA LEU A 68 -8.61 -15.86 15.00
C LEU A 68 -7.27 -16.56 15.08
N ASP A 69 -7.21 -17.74 14.51
CA ASP A 69 -5.99 -18.54 14.35
C ASP A 69 -5.64 -18.62 12.86
N ASP A 70 -4.45 -18.18 12.49
CA ASP A 70 -3.98 -18.24 11.10
C ASP A 70 -2.60 -18.92 11.05
N ASN A 71 -2.55 -20.05 10.34
CA ASN A 71 -1.34 -20.83 10.14
C ASN A 71 -0.97 -20.77 8.67
N VAL A 72 0.23 -20.30 8.36
CA VAL A 72 0.71 -20.29 6.98
C VAL A 72 2.05 -21.01 6.88
N SER A 73 2.10 -21.99 6.02
CA SER A 73 3.30 -22.73 5.66
C SER A 73 3.64 -22.43 4.21
N ALA A 74 4.90 -22.12 3.95
CA ALA A 74 5.37 -21.87 2.60
C ALA A 74 6.70 -22.56 2.34
N ALA A 75 6.88 -23.06 1.11
CA ALA A 75 8.15 -23.52 0.60
C ALA A 75 8.45 -22.83 -0.73
N TYR A 76 9.71 -22.52 -0.98
CA TYR A 76 10.12 -21.87 -2.21
C TYR A 76 11.43 -22.41 -2.76
N LEU A 77 11.58 -22.28 -4.07
CA LEU A 77 12.81 -22.55 -4.80
C LEU A 77 13.02 -21.45 -5.83
N THR A 78 14.23 -20.91 -5.86
CA THR A 78 14.67 -19.96 -6.87
C THR A 78 15.98 -20.43 -7.49
N LEU A 79 16.03 -20.49 -8.80
CA LEU A 79 17.23 -20.79 -9.57
C LEU A 79 17.68 -19.51 -10.27
N GLN A 80 18.99 -19.27 -10.25
CA GLN A 80 19.58 -18.09 -10.88
C GLN A 80 20.89 -18.43 -11.58
N ARG A 81 21.13 -17.72 -12.68
CA ARG A 81 22.37 -17.88 -13.42
C ARG A 81 22.83 -16.56 -14.03
N SER A 82 24.14 -16.33 -13.98
CA SER A 82 24.79 -15.23 -14.66
C SER A 82 25.60 -15.75 -15.84
N TRP A 83 25.38 -15.16 -16.99
CA TRP A 83 26.24 -15.24 -18.17
C TRP A 83 26.96 -13.90 -18.33
N LYS A 84 27.86 -13.80 -19.30
CA LYS A 84 28.68 -12.59 -19.51
C LYS A 84 27.94 -11.26 -19.31
N ASN A 85 26.81 -11.09 -19.99
CA ASN A 85 26.04 -9.84 -20.00
C ASN A 85 24.57 -10.02 -19.58
N VAL A 86 24.18 -11.26 -19.21
CA VAL A 86 22.81 -11.61 -18.86
C VAL A 86 22.80 -12.25 -17.48
N TRP A 87 21.90 -11.82 -16.66
CA TRP A 87 21.51 -12.51 -15.43
C TRP A 87 20.04 -12.90 -15.56
N ALA A 88 19.71 -14.11 -15.20
CA ALA A 88 18.34 -14.61 -15.21
C ALA A 88 18.04 -15.37 -13.91
N SER A 89 16.82 -15.27 -13.43
CA SER A 89 16.28 -16.06 -12.34
C SER A 89 14.87 -16.53 -12.65
N ILE A 90 14.53 -17.70 -12.14
CA ILE A 90 13.18 -18.25 -12.12
C ILE A 90 12.94 -18.87 -10.75
N GLY A 91 11.76 -18.65 -10.20
CA GLY A 91 11.40 -19.17 -8.90
C GLY A 91 9.91 -19.44 -8.77
N GLY A 92 9.59 -20.17 -7.74
CA GLY A 92 8.21 -20.41 -7.34
C GLY A 92 8.11 -20.60 -5.84
N ARG A 93 7.04 -20.08 -5.27
CA ARG A 93 6.68 -20.26 -3.87
C ARG A 93 5.32 -20.91 -3.79
N TYR A 94 5.22 -21.97 -3.02
CA TYR A 94 3.96 -22.60 -2.70
C TYR A 94 3.59 -22.26 -1.27
N GLU A 95 2.37 -21.75 -1.06
CA GLU A 95 1.84 -21.42 0.26
C GLU A 95 0.60 -22.25 0.54
N TYR A 96 0.51 -22.75 1.77
CA TYR A 96 -0.70 -23.34 2.34
C TYR A 96 -1.09 -22.52 3.56
N SER A 97 -2.33 -22.04 3.61
CA SER A 97 -2.86 -21.33 4.78
C SER A 97 -4.12 -21.99 5.33
N ASP A 98 -4.19 -22.03 6.65
CA ASP A 98 -5.35 -22.51 7.44
C ASP A 98 -5.75 -21.40 8.40
N THR A 99 -6.87 -20.74 8.10
CA THR A 99 -7.41 -19.64 8.89
C THR A 99 -8.70 -20.07 9.56
N LYS A 100 -8.78 -19.96 10.89
CA LYS A 100 -9.96 -20.26 11.70
C LYS A 100 -10.43 -19.00 12.40
N ILE A 101 -11.72 -18.74 12.34
CA ILE A 101 -12.37 -17.59 12.95
C ILE A 101 -13.49 -18.10 13.84
N ASN A 102 -13.41 -17.74 15.12
CA ASN A 102 -14.48 -18.00 16.10
C ASN A 102 -14.92 -16.64 16.66
N ILE A 103 -16.22 -16.38 16.63
CA ILE A 103 -16.80 -15.14 17.14
C ILE A 103 -17.97 -15.51 18.03
N ASP A 104 -17.85 -15.17 19.29
CA ASP A 104 -18.88 -15.37 20.27
C ASP A 104 -19.51 -14.02 20.64
N THR A 105 -20.80 -13.88 20.39
CA THR A 105 -21.62 -12.75 20.82
C THR A 105 -22.54 -13.18 21.97
N LYS A 106 -23.21 -12.25 22.62
CA LYS A 106 -24.18 -12.60 23.69
C LYS A 106 -25.29 -13.54 23.26
N SER A 107 -25.65 -13.55 21.97
CA SER A 107 -26.79 -14.30 21.43
C SER A 107 -26.40 -15.41 20.46
N ASN A 108 -25.26 -15.31 19.80
CA ASN A 108 -24.85 -16.22 18.72
C ASN A 108 -23.35 -16.51 18.75
N SER A 109 -22.97 -17.71 18.30
CA SER A 109 -21.59 -18.07 18.02
C SER A 109 -21.44 -18.31 16.51
N TYR A 110 -20.43 -17.71 15.91
CA TYR A 110 -20.08 -17.89 14.49
C TYR A 110 -18.71 -18.53 14.37
N LYS A 111 -18.61 -19.58 13.57
CA LYS A 111 -17.36 -20.28 13.28
C LYS A 111 -17.14 -20.41 11.78
N ALA A 112 -15.96 -20.03 11.33
CA ALA A 112 -15.55 -20.22 9.95
C ALA A 112 -14.12 -20.79 9.90
N ALA A 113 -13.88 -21.63 8.92
CA ALA A 113 -12.55 -22.13 8.61
C ALA A 113 -12.31 -21.98 7.09
N ARG A 114 -11.12 -21.59 6.73
CA ARG A 114 -10.68 -21.45 5.35
C ARG A 114 -9.31 -22.08 5.16
N HIS A 115 -9.20 -22.85 4.09
CA HIS A 115 -7.93 -23.40 3.63
C HIS A 115 -7.65 -22.88 2.23
N THR A 116 -6.43 -22.41 1.98
CA THR A 116 -5.98 -22.01 0.64
C THR A 116 -4.64 -22.64 0.31
N SER A 117 -4.44 -22.91 -0.98
CA SER A 117 -3.21 -23.43 -1.53
C SER A 117 -2.84 -22.60 -2.75
N ASP A 118 -1.73 -21.91 -2.67
CA ASP A 118 -1.37 -20.86 -3.61
C ASP A 118 0.01 -21.11 -4.21
N PHE A 119 0.12 -21.06 -5.54
CA PHE A 119 1.41 -21.09 -6.23
C PHE A 119 1.74 -19.70 -6.79
N LEU A 120 2.89 -19.17 -6.39
CA LEU A 120 3.34 -17.81 -6.68
C LEU A 120 4.64 -17.86 -7.47
N PRO A 121 4.58 -17.94 -8.81
CA PRO A 121 5.75 -17.95 -9.67
C PRO A 121 6.39 -16.57 -9.81
N SER A 122 7.70 -16.56 -10.11
CA SER A 122 8.46 -15.37 -10.44
C SER A 122 9.53 -15.66 -11.48
N ALA A 123 9.84 -14.67 -12.32
CA ALA A 123 10.92 -14.74 -13.28
C ALA A 123 11.54 -13.36 -13.48
N SER A 124 12.84 -13.31 -13.69
CA SER A 124 13.55 -12.06 -13.93
C SER A 124 14.68 -12.28 -14.91
N VAL A 125 14.85 -11.34 -15.84
CA VAL A 125 15.97 -11.30 -16.78
C VAL A 125 16.55 -9.89 -16.77
N ILE A 126 17.86 -9.80 -16.66
CA ILE A 126 18.61 -8.55 -16.75
C ILE A 126 19.67 -8.73 -17.82
N TRP A 127 19.65 -7.84 -18.79
CA TRP A 127 20.63 -7.81 -19.89
C TRP A 127 21.35 -6.48 -19.92
N THR A 128 22.67 -6.52 -19.85
CA THR A 128 23.55 -5.35 -19.89
C THR A 128 24.50 -5.46 -21.07
N PRO A 129 24.03 -5.15 -22.32
CA PRO A 129 24.83 -5.33 -23.53
C PRO A 129 26.10 -4.51 -23.54
N LYS A 130 26.08 -3.33 -22.94
CA LYS A 130 27.23 -2.43 -22.80
C LYS A 130 27.08 -1.55 -21.56
N GLN A 131 28.18 -0.94 -21.14
CA GLN A 131 28.17 -0.01 -20.02
C GLN A 131 27.17 1.14 -20.25
N GLY A 132 26.35 1.43 -19.23
CA GLY A 132 25.35 2.47 -19.29
C GLY A 132 24.05 2.10 -20.03
N LEU A 133 23.90 0.87 -20.55
CA LEU A 133 22.66 0.37 -21.13
C LEU A 133 22.26 -0.95 -20.48
N ARG A 134 21.07 -0.98 -19.88
CA ARG A 134 20.52 -2.13 -19.16
C ARG A 134 19.05 -2.31 -19.48
N PHE A 135 18.66 -3.53 -19.82
CA PHE A 135 17.28 -3.97 -19.96
C PHE A 135 16.94 -4.93 -18.84
N GLN A 136 15.72 -4.82 -18.31
CA GLN A 136 15.22 -5.68 -17.25
C GLN A 136 13.79 -6.07 -17.57
N ALA A 137 13.47 -7.34 -17.42
CA ALA A 137 12.12 -7.85 -17.51
C ALA A 137 11.85 -8.67 -16.24
N HIS A 138 10.70 -8.44 -15.61
CA HIS A 138 10.28 -9.14 -14.42
C HIS A 138 8.84 -9.59 -14.55
N TYR A 139 8.56 -10.77 -14.08
CA TYR A 139 7.23 -11.29 -13.82
C TYR A 139 7.14 -11.79 -12.40
N ASN A 140 6.06 -11.45 -11.72
CA ASN A 140 5.73 -12.07 -10.42
C ASN A 140 4.23 -12.14 -10.25
N ARG A 141 3.78 -13.20 -9.60
CA ARG A 141 2.45 -13.33 -9.03
C ARG A 141 2.53 -13.10 -7.53
N SER A 142 1.66 -12.22 -7.02
CA SER A 142 1.51 -11.95 -5.60
C SER A 142 0.09 -12.26 -5.14
N ILE A 143 -0.06 -12.55 -3.85
CA ILE A 143 -1.34 -12.78 -3.20
C ILE A 143 -1.60 -11.65 -2.21
N GLN A 144 -2.83 -11.13 -2.22
CA GLN A 144 -3.34 -10.18 -1.25
C GLN A 144 -4.39 -10.89 -0.38
N ARG A 145 -4.12 -10.95 0.91
CA ARG A 145 -5.08 -11.43 1.92
C ARG A 145 -5.59 -10.24 2.71
N GLN A 146 -6.88 -10.26 3.01
CA GLN A 146 -7.48 -9.23 3.86
C GLN A 146 -6.91 -9.30 5.27
N GLY A 147 -6.81 -8.14 5.94
CA GLY A 147 -6.54 -8.06 7.37
C GLY A 147 -7.65 -8.73 8.18
N TYR A 148 -7.32 -9.20 9.35
CA TYR A 148 -8.20 -10.04 10.17
C TYR A 148 -9.50 -9.34 10.53
N MET A 149 -9.46 -8.05 10.85
CA MET A 149 -10.67 -7.26 11.13
C MET A 149 -11.65 -7.21 9.94
N GLY A 150 -11.14 -7.24 8.72
CA GLY A 150 -11.96 -7.29 7.51
C GLY A 150 -12.69 -8.62 7.29
N LEU A 151 -12.35 -9.67 8.02
CA LEU A 151 -12.99 -10.98 7.96
C LEU A 151 -14.09 -11.16 8.99
N VAL A 152 -14.21 -10.26 9.97
CA VAL A 152 -15.12 -10.41 11.11
C VAL A 152 -16.47 -9.75 10.80
N PRO A 153 -17.59 -10.51 10.67
CA PRO A 153 -18.90 -9.98 10.32
C PRO A 153 -19.58 -9.33 11.53
N PHE A 154 -18.94 -8.33 12.09
CA PHE A 154 -19.46 -7.58 13.23
C PHE A 154 -19.61 -6.11 12.86
N SER A 155 -20.81 -5.57 13.10
CA SER A 155 -21.12 -4.18 12.78
C SER A 155 -20.62 -3.24 13.88
N VAL A 156 -19.73 -2.33 13.51
CA VAL A 156 -19.24 -1.25 14.38
C VAL A 156 -19.79 0.07 13.86
N TYR A 157 -20.73 0.65 14.59
CA TYR A 157 -21.34 1.92 14.22
C TYR A 157 -20.34 3.06 14.43
N LYS A 158 -20.15 3.87 13.39
CA LYS A 158 -19.40 5.13 13.46
C LYS A 158 -20.31 6.27 13.95
N ASP A 159 -21.54 6.23 13.50
CA ASP A 159 -22.63 7.16 13.88
C ASP A 159 -24.01 6.48 13.67
N SER A 160 -25.11 7.24 13.78
CA SER A 160 -26.47 6.71 13.63
C SER A 160 -26.82 6.26 12.21
N LEU A 161 -26.04 6.66 11.19
CA LEU A 161 -26.31 6.42 9.78
C LEU A 161 -25.21 5.61 9.11
N SER A 162 -24.12 5.26 9.83
CA SER A 162 -23.01 4.54 9.23
C SER A 162 -22.39 3.51 10.17
N TYR A 163 -22.04 2.34 9.61
CA TYR A 163 -21.29 1.31 10.31
C TYR A 163 -20.27 0.64 9.41
N THR A 164 -19.25 0.05 10.02
CA THR A 164 -18.31 -0.84 9.34
C THR A 164 -18.61 -2.29 9.71
N SER A 165 -18.40 -3.19 8.77
CA SER A 165 -18.50 -4.63 9.01
C SER A 165 -17.43 -5.37 8.19
N GLY A 166 -16.97 -6.51 8.68
CA GLY A 166 -16.13 -7.40 7.90
C GLY A 166 -16.95 -8.37 7.06
N ASN A 167 -16.28 -9.12 6.19
CA ASN A 167 -16.86 -10.10 5.29
C ASN A 167 -16.07 -11.42 5.36
N THR A 168 -16.68 -12.45 5.95
CA THR A 168 -16.07 -13.78 6.08
C THR A 168 -15.91 -14.52 4.74
N GLN A 169 -16.62 -14.10 3.70
CA GLN A 169 -16.58 -14.74 2.38
C GLN A 169 -15.50 -14.17 1.45
N LEU A 170 -14.68 -13.22 1.92
CA LEU A 170 -13.63 -12.64 1.11
C LEU A 170 -12.65 -13.71 0.63
N LEU A 171 -12.43 -13.75 -0.67
CA LEU A 171 -11.39 -14.57 -1.31
C LEU A 171 -10.08 -13.79 -1.37
N PRO A 172 -8.93 -14.46 -1.35
CA PRO A 172 -7.67 -13.80 -1.64
C PRO A 172 -7.67 -13.17 -3.04
N GLY A 173 -7.07 -12.00 -3.17
CA GLY A 173 -6.79 -11.36 -4.45
C GLY A 173 -5.44 -11.81 -4.98
N TYR A 174 -5.30 -11.94 -6.29
CA TYR A 174 -4.04 -12.30 -6.94
C TYR A 174 -3.68 -11.25 -7.97
N THR A 175 -2.41 -10.81 -7.96
CA THR A 175 -1.91 -9.86 -8.94
C THR A 175 -0.75 -10.45 -9.70
N ASP A 176 -0.91 -10.58 -11.01
CA ASP A 176 0.15 -10.88 -11.97
C ASP A 176 0.74 -9.58 -12.47
N THR A 177 2.03 -9.36 -12.23
CA THR A 177 2.74 -8.13 -12.62
C THR A 177 3.83 -8.45 -13.62
N TYR A 178 3.79 -7.78 -14.76
CA TYR A 178 4.79 -7.83 -15.82
C TYR A 178 5.45 -6.45 -15.89
N SER A 179 6.76 -6.40 -15.71
CA SER A 179 7.51 -5.14 -15.71
C SER A 179 8.66 -5.20 -16.70
N PHE A 180 8.82 -4.14 -17.45
CA PHE A 180 9.94 -3.95 -18.36
C PHE A 180 10.59 -2.60 -18.12
N TYR A 181 11.92 -2.60 -17.92
CA TYR A 181 12.69 -1.38 -17.69
C TYR A 181 13.86 -1.30 -18.64
N THR A 182 14.11 -0.10 -19.14
CA THR A 182 15.31 0.23 -19.90
C THR A 182 16.02 1.38 -19.23
N THR A 183 17.27 1.19 -18.84
CA THR A 183 18.11 2.25 -18.32
C THR A 183 19.21 2.56 -19.35
N TRP A 184 19.25 3.81 -19.80
CA TRP A 184 20.28 4.33 -20.65
C TRP A 184 20.94 5.54 -20.01
N LYS A 185 22.18 5.33 -19.52
CA LYS A 185 22.90 6.35 -18.76
C LYS A 185 22.05 6.87 -17.59
N SER A 186 21.60 8.10 -17.68
CA SER A 186 20.82 8.81 -16.65
C SER A 186 19.31 8.67 -16.83
N LEU A 187 18.84 8.06 -17.92
CA LEU A 187 17.42 7.90 -18.24
C LEU A 187 16.98 6.46 -17.96
N THR A 188 15.90 6.30 -17.23
CA THR A 188 15.19 5.02 -17.07
C THR A 188 13.77 5.18 -17.61
N LEU A 189 13.38 4.29 -18.50
CA LEU A 189 12.02 4.14 -18.98
C LEU A 189 11.46 2.84 -18.42
N GLY A 190 10.21 2.83 -18.01
CA GLY A 190 9.53 1.63 -17.50
C GLY A 190 8.13 1.48 -18.04
N PHE A 191 7.75 0.23 -18.26
CA PHE A 191 6.40 -0.20 -18.54
C PHE A 191 6.01 -1.30 -17.56
N ILE A 192 4.84 -1.18 -16.95
CA ILE A 192 4.29 -2.16 -16.01
C ILE A 192 2.86 -2.47 -16.44
N TYR A 193 2.55 -3.73 -16.57
CA TYR A 193 1.20 -4.24 -16.69
C TYR A 193 0.87 -5.08 -15.47
N SER A 194 -0.26 -4.82 -14.83
CA SER A 194 -0.76 -5.59 -13.70
C SER A 194 -2.18 -6.06 -13.99
N HIS A 195 -2.42 -7.34 -13.77
CA HIS A 195 -3.73 -7.97 -13.81
C HIS A 195 -4.07 -8.49 -12.43
N THR A 196 -5.16 -7.99 -11.82
CA THR A 196 -5.60 -8.41 -10.49
C THR A 196 -6.93 -9.14 -10.60
N THR A 197 -6.99 -10.34 -10.02
CA THR A 197 -8.22 -11.12 -9.86
C THR A 197 -8.68 -11.07 -8.42
N ASN A 198 -10.00 -11.03 -8.19
CA ASN A 198 -10.62 -10.91 -6.86
C ASN A 198 -10.05 -9.73 -6.06
N GLU A 199 -9.85 -8.58 -6.71
CA GLU A 199 -9.31 -7.40 -6.03
C GLU A 199 -10.14 -7.04 -4.80
N ILE A 200 -9.48 -6.88 -3.65
CA ILE A 200 -10.16 -6.56 -2.39
C ILE A 200 -10.17 -5.04 -2.22
N SER A 201 -11.37 -4.48 -2.08
CA SER A 201 -11.55 -3.05 -1.81
C SER A 201 -12.61 -2.83 -0.74
N ASN A 202 -12.34 -1.85 0.15
CA ASN A 202 -13.38 -1.34 1.04
C ASN A 202 -14.35 -0.49 0.24
N VAL A 203 -15.63 -0.79 0.35
CA VAL A 203 -16.70 -0.08 -0.33
C VAL A 203 -17.77 0.34 0.65
N THR A 204 -18.33 1.52 0.42
CA THR A 204 -19.49 2.03 1.18
C THR A 204 -20.73 1.90 0.31
N TYR A 205 -21.75 1.24 0.80
CA TYR A 205 -23.04 1.09 0.11
C TYR A 205 -24.19 1.02 1.12
N ASN A 206 -25.40 1.25 0.66
CA ASN A 206 -26.60 1.10 1.45
C ASN A 206 -27.15 -0.33 1.24
N PRO A 207 -27.09 -1.23 2.23
CA PRO A 207 -27.56 -2.60 2.09
C PRO A 207 -29.10 -2.72 2.12
N ASP A 208 -29.80 -1.75 2.75
CA ASP A 208 -31.26 -1.72 2.83
C ASP A 208 -31.77 -0.37 2.29
N GLN A 209 -32.35 -0.39 1.09
CA GLN A 209 -32.85 0.80 0.41
C GLN A 209 -34.00 1.50 1.13
N ASN A 210 -34.59 0.89 2.16
CA ASN A 210 -35.63 1.49 2.98
C ASN A 210 -35.09 2.36 4.13
N THR A 211 -33.78 2.39 4.31
CA THR A 211 -33.09 3.19 5.34
C THR A 211 -32.01 4.05 4.70
N ASP A 212 -31.56 5.09 5.40
CA ASP A 212 -30.43 5.91 5.00
C ASP A 212 -29.10 5.39 5.58
N ILE A 213 -29.12 4.19 6.16
CA ILE A 213 -27.92 3.63 6.83
C ILE A 213 -26.99 3.03 5.78
N VAL A 214 -25.71 3.44 5.83
CA VAL A 214 -24.66 2.92 4.96
C VAL A 214 -23.73 1.98 5.70
N CYS A 215 -23.25 0.98 4.99
CA CYS A 215 -22.26 0.02 5.46
C CYS A 215 -20.97 0.19 4.69
N GLU A 216 -19.85 0.32 5.39
CA GLU A 216 -18.52 0.15 4.81
C GLU A 216 -18.02 -1.25 5.10
N MET A 217 -17.70 -2.02 4.04
CA MET A 217 -17.14 -3.35 4.19
C MET A 217 -16.20 -3.71 3.04
N PRO A 218 -15.23 -4.62 3.28
CA PRO A 218 -14.39 -5.16 2.22
C PRO A 218 -15.15 -6.15 1.37
N LEU A 219 -15.05 -5.99 0.04
CA LEU A 219 -15.62 -6.90 -0.95
C LEU A 219 -14.56 -7.32 -1.97
N ASN A 220 -14.74 -8.53 -2.53
CA ASN A 220 -14.03 -8.90 -3.74
C ASN A 220 -14.68 -8.18 -4.92
N MET A 221 -13.90 -7.35 -5.57
CA MET A 221 -14.30 -6.61 -6.76
C MET A 221 -14.05 -7.46 -8.01
N ASN A 222 -14.55 -6.98 -9.15
CA ASN A 222 -14.22 -7.56 -10.45
C ASN A 222 -12.70 -7.51 -10.72
N ASN A 223 -12.27 -8.30 -11.71
CA ASN A 223 -10.89 -8.24 -12.17
C ASN A 223 -10.55 -6.83 -12.66
N SER A 224 -9.33 -6.41 -12.39
CA SER A 224 -8.81 -5.12 -12.81
C SER A 224 -7.51 -5.26 -13.59
N ASP A 225 -7.31 -4.38 -14.57
CA ASP A 225 -6.07 -4.24 -15.30
C ASP A 225 -5.51 -2.83 -15.08
N SER A 226 -4.20 -2.71 -15.03
CA SER A 226 -3.51 -1.43 -14.93
C SER A 226 -2.28 -1.43 -15.82
N TYR A 227 -2.16 -0.41 -16.66
CA TYR A 227 -0.99 -0.15 -17.48
C TYR A 227 -0.31 1.10 -16.97
N GLN A 228 0.98 1.02 -16.70
CA GLN A 228 1.77 2.16 -16.25
C GLN A 228 3.00 2.33 -17.13
N ILE A 229 3.24 3.54 -17.58
CA ILE A 229 4.46 3.96 -18.27
C ILE A 229 5.09 5.05 -17.40
N PHE A 230 6.40 4.96 -17.19
CA PHE A 230 7.12 6.03 -16.51
C PHE A 230 8.48 6.29 -17.12
N ALA A 231 8.95 7.52 -16.91
CA ALA A 231 10.28 7.97 -17.22
C ALA A 231 10.90 8.58 -15.96
N SER A 232 12.16 8.24 -15.69
CA SER A 232 12.96 8.82 -14.62
C SER A 232 14.30 9.29 -15.17
N TYR A 233 14.68 10.51 -14.87
CA TYR A 233 15.94 11.08 -15.30
C TYR A 233 16.66 11.72 -14.09
N ARG A 234 17.97 11.45 -13.97
CA ARG A 234 18.80 12.01 -12.91
C ARG A 234 20.18 12.36 -13.47
N LYS A 235 20.59 13.64 -13.30
CA LYS A 235 21.89 14.07 -13.79
C LYS A 235 22.39 15.32 -13.06
N SER A 236 23.71 15.39 -12.87
CA SER A 236 24.41 16.60 -12.44
C SER A 236 24.98 17.33 -13.65
N PHE A 237 24.84 18.64 -13.68
CA PHE A 237 25.37 19.58 -14.67
C PHE A 237 26.22 20.64 -13.92
N GLY A 238 27.46 20.29 -13.62
CA GLY A 238 28.28 21.11 -12.75
C GLY A 238 27.68 21.25 -11.35
N LYS A 239 27.36 22.48 -10.97
CA LYS A 239 26.70 22.77 -9.67
C LYS A 239 25.19 22.52 -9.64
N LEU A 240 24.59 22.21 -10.76
CA LEU A 240 23.16 21.95 -10.85
C LEU A 240 22.89 20.45 -10.85
N PHE A 241 22.05 19.98 -9.93
CA PHE A 241 21.56 18.62 -9.91
C PHE A 241 20.07 18.62 -10.25
N PHE A 242 19.68 17.82 -11.22
CA PHE A 242 18.30 17.58 -11.59
C PHE A 242 17.93 16.11 -11.38
N SER A 243 16.78 15.86 -10.77
CA SER A 243 16.11 14.55 -10.80
C SER A 243 14.63 14.73 -11.01
N GLY A 244 14.04 13.92 -11.87
CA GLY A 244 12.61 13.96 -12.14
C GLY A 244 12.07 12.61 -12.52
N THR A 245 10.79 12.41 -12.22
CA THR A 245 10.00 11.27 -12.67
C THR A 245 8.69 11.78 -13.23
N ALA A 246 8.23 11.14 -14.30
CA ALA A 246 6.88 11.33 -14.83
C ALA A 246 6.29 9.95 -15.09
N SER A 247 5.02 9.77 -14.76
CA SER A 247 4.30 8.53 -14.99
C SER A 247 2.90 8.79 -15.54
N MET A 248 2.46 7.83 -16.34
CA MET A 248 1.11 7.76 -16.88
C MET A 248 0.53 6.41 -16.51
N GLN A 249 -0.67 6.39 -15.97
CA GLN A 249 -1.40 5.19 -15.60
C GLN A 249 -2.74 5.14 -16.30
N ILE A 250 -3.09 3.97 -16.81
CA ILE A 250 -4.34 3.68 -17.49
C ILE A 250 -4.99 2.52 -16.74
N PRO A 251 -5.95 2.78 -15.84
CA PRO A 251 -6.73 1.73 -15.19
C PRO A 251 -7.77 1.18 -16.15
N ARG A 252 -8.11 -0.09 -15.98
CA ARG A 252 -9.25 -0.73 -16.64
C ARG A 252 -10.01 -1.56 -15.60
N PHE A 253 -11.09 -0.99 -15.12
CA PHE A 253 -11.91 -1.59 -14.09
C PHE A 253 -13.39 -1.28 -14.35
N SER A 254 -14.28 -2.22 -14.05
CA SER A 254 -15.72 -2.01 -14.15
C SER A 254 -16.41 -2.28 -12.82
N TYR A 255 -17.28 -1.37 -12.42
CA TYR A 255 -18.06 -1.45 -11.20
C TYR A 255 -19.51 -1.01 -11.46
N GLU A 256 -20.41 -1.31 -10.53
CA GLU A 256 -21.79 -0.87 -10.60
C GLU A 256 -22.00 0.39 -9.76
N TYR A 257 -22.72 1.36 -10.32
CA TYR A 257 -23.15 2.56 -9.62
C TYR A 257 -24.51 3.01 -10.14
N LEU A 258 -25.50 3.14 -9.23
CA LEU A 258 -26.90 3.50 -9.51
C LEU A 258 -27.53 2.61 -10.61
N GLY A 259 -27.34 1.29 -10.50
CA GLY A 259 -27.85 0.31 -11.47
C GLY A 259 -27.19 0.37 -12.86
N LYS A 260 -26.12 1.15 -13.02
CA LYS A 260 -25.37 1.27 -14.28
C LYS A 260 -23.96 0.73 -14.14
N LYS A 261 -23.50 0.04 -15.19
CA LYS A 261 -22.11 -0.40 -15.28
C LYS A 261 -21.23 0.79 -15.62
N CYS A 262 -20.41 1.21 -14.68
CA CYS A 262 -19.39 2.26 -14.83
C CYS A 262 -18.04 1.65 -15.16
N LYS A 263 -17.17 2.44 -15.78
CA LYS A 263 -15.79 2.04 -16.10
C LYS A 263 -14.82 3.09 -15.59
N ALA A 264 -13.83 2.66 -14.79
CA ALA A 264 -12.64 3.45 -14.52
C ALA A 264 -11.62 3.16 -15.63
N SER A 265 -11.37 4.14 -16.49
CA SER A 265 -10.48 4.00 -17.66
C SER A 265 -9.77 5.30 -18.02
N LYS A 266 -9.94 6.36 -17.24
CA LYS A 266 -9.30 7.64 -17.52
C LYS A 266 -7.81 7.58 -17.24
N VAL A 267 -7.05 8.07 -18.19
CA VAL A 267 -5.61 8.23 -18.07
C VAL A 267 -5.30 9.21 -16.96
N SER A 268 -4.43 8.82 -16.04
CA SER A 268 -3.87 9.70 -15.03
C SER A 268 -2.38 9.89 -15.25
N CYS A 269 -1.90 11.11 -14.98
CA CYS A 269 -0.50 11.48 -15.05
C CYS A 269 -0.05 11.99 -13.68
N SER A 270 1.15 11.61 -13.29
CA SER A 270 1.80 12.15 -12.09
C SER A 270 3.29 12.35 -12.34
N GLY A 271 3.90 13.21 -11.55
CA GLY A 271 5.33 13.43 -11.66
C GLY A 271 5.87 14.30 -10.56
N ASN A 272 7.18 14.23 -10.42
CA ASN A 272 7.94 15.14 -9.59
C ASN A 272 9.20 15.60 -10.31
N ALA A 273 9.65 16.78 -9.98
CA ALA A 273 10.91 17.36 -10.45
C ALA A 273 11.62 18.02 -9.27
N ASN A 274 12.86 17.60 -9.05
CA ASN A 274 13.77 18.16 -8.07
C ASN A 274 14.90 18.88 -8.78
N LEU A 275 15.17 20.10 -8.39
CA LEU A 275 16.31 20.87 -8.83
C LEU A 275 17.07 21.36 -7.61
N SER A 276 18.37 21.05 -7.53
CA SER A 276 19.26 21.51 -6.47
C SER A 276 20.45 22.24 -7.09
N TYR A 277 20.73 23.43 -6.61
CA TYR A 277 21.87 24.22 -7.02
C TYR A 277 22.86 24.34 -5.85
N PHE A 278 24.04 23.76 -6.02
CA PHE A 278 25.12 23.81 -5.03
C PHE A 278 25.85 25.14 -5.14
N ILE A 279 25.44 26.13 -4.36
CA ILE A 279 26.03 27.48 -4.35
C ILE A 279 27.51 27.37 -3.92
N SER A 280 27.72 26.62 -2.83
CA SER A 280 29.07 26.29 -2.32
C SER A 280 29.04 24.86 -1.75
N SER A 281 30.14 24.41 -1.12
CA SER A 281 30.19 23.15 -0.38
C SER A 281 29.21 23.09 0.81
N HIS A 282 28.81 24.24 1.34
CA HIS A 282 28.00 24.35 2.55
C HIS A 282 26.55 24.81 2.26
N PHE A 283 26.31 25.48 1.12
CA PHE A 283 25.03 26.09 0.81
C PHE A 283 24.41 25.49 -0.45
N THR A 284 23.15 25.04 -0.34
CA THR A 284 22.37 24.49 -1.43
C THR A 284 21.02 25.19 -1.50
N ALA A 285 20.65 25.69 -2.68
CA ALA A 285 19.28 26.08 -2.99
C ALA A 285 18.57 24.91 -3.67
N PHE A 286 17.34 24.66 -3.30
CA PHE A 286 16.57 23.56 -3.88
C PHE A 286 15.14 23.95 -4.17
N THR A 287 14.53 23.29 -5.15
CA THR A 287 13.11 23.36 -5.41
C THR A 287 12.59 21.99 -5.82
N ASN A 288 11.38 21.69 -5.38
CA ASN A 288 10.66 20.47 -5.72
C ASN A 288 9.26 20.84 -6.21
N PHE A 289 8.87 20.28 -7.33
CA PHE A 289 7.53 20.36 -7.86
C PHE A 289 6.97 18.96 -8.03
N SER A 290 5.78 18.70 -7.48
CA SER A 290 5.03 17.47 -7.68
C SER A 290 3.64 17.78 -8.18
N PHE A 291 3.14 16.96 -9.10
CA PHE A 291 1.80 17.05 -9.60
C PHE A 291 1.16 15.68 -9.73
N GLN A 292 -0.15 15.65 -9.60
CA GLN A 292 -1.01 14.52 -9.90
C GLN A 292 -2.23 15.05 -10.64
N SER A 293 -2.52 14.49 -11.80
CA SER A 293 -3.75 14.78 -12.53
C SER A 293 -4.95 14.13 -11.84
N TYR A 294 -6.14 14.37 -12.35
CA TYR A 294 -7.31 13.55 -12.03
C TYR A 294 -6.97 12.06 -12.15
N ASN A 295 -7.34 11.28 -11.13
CA ASN A 295 -7.04 9.86 -11.05
C ASN A 295 -8.31 9.06 -10.73
N GLU A 296 -8.51 7.96 -11.45
CA GLU A 296 -9.53 6.96 -11.15
C GLU A 296 -8.84 5.64 -10.80
N ARG A 297 -9.18 5.09 -9.65
CA ARG A 297 -8.73 3.76 -9.24
C ARG A 297 -9.91 3.01 -8.66
N LEU A 298 -10.28 1.89 -9.27
CA LEU A 298 -11.49 1.15 -8.91
C LEU A 298 -12.72 2.08 -8.92
N ASN A 299 -13.40 2.19 -7.80
CA ASN A 299 -14.55 3.08 -7.57
C ASN A 299 -14.18 4.45 -6.98
N LEU A 300 -12.88 4.71 -6.78
CA LEU A 300 -12.35 5.96 -6.24
C LEU A 300 -11.98 6.93 -7.36
N VAL A 301 -12.41 8.16 -7.20
CA VAL A 301 -12.02 9.31 -8.02
C VAL A 301 -11.29 10.32 -7.15
N GLN A 302 -10.09 10.69 -7.55
CA GLN A 302 -9.29 11.71 -6.88
C GLN A 302 -9.09 12.91 -7.82
N LYS A 303 -9.32 14.13 -7.34
CA LYS A 303 -9.08 15.34 -8.11
C LYS A 303 -7.60 15.64 -8.27
N ALA A 304 -7.27 16.43 -9.29
CA ALA A 304 -5.92 16.89 -9.53
C ALA A 304 -5.39 17.75 -8.37
N ALA A 305 -4.11 17.57 -8.06
CA ALA A 305 -3.39 18.36 -7.06
C ALA A 305 -1.95 18.59 -7.49
N ASN A 306 -1.35 19.67 -7.03
CA ASN A 306 0.08 19.89 -7.19
C ASN A 306 0.66 20.56 -5.95
N ASN A 307 1.93 20.34 -5.73
CA ASN A 307 2.67 20.97 -4.64
C ASN A 307 4.00 21.49 -5.17
N TRP A 308 4.29 22.73 -4.88
CA TRP A 308 5.57 23.34 -5.17
C TRP A 308 6.20 23.84 -3.87
N MET A 309 7.42 23.34 -3.61
CA MET A 309 8.25 23.78 -2.49
C MET A 309 9.59 24.29 -3.00
N ALA A 310 10.18 25.25 -2.27
CA ALA A 310 11.54 25.72 -2.51
C ALA A 310 12.22 26.05 -1.17
N GLY A 311 13.53 25.99 -1.13
CA GLY A 311 14.24 26.26 0.10
C GLY A 311 15.73 26.45 -0.08
N LEU A 312 16.36 26.78 1.05
CA LEU A 312 17.79 26.89 1.21
C LEU A 312 18.25 25.96 2.32
N GLN A 313 19.34 25.27 2.11
CA GLN A 313 19.98 24.41 3.10
C GLN A 313 21.43 24.83 3.30
N ALA A 314 21.85 24.90 4.56
CA ALA A 314 23.23 25.10 4.96
C ALA A 314 23.70 23.91 5.79
N ASN A 315 24.85 23.31 5.41
CA ASN A 315 25.55 22.30 6.18
C ASN A 315 26.84 22.89 6.69
N LEU A 316 26.98 23.01 8.00
CA LEU A 316 28.04 23.72 8.69
C LEU A 316 28.70 22.76 9.70
N LEU A 317 29.86 23.17 10.24
CA LEU A 317 30.58 22.41 11.26
C LEU A 317 30.90 20.98 10.82
N ASP A 318 31.54 20.83 9.65
CA ASP A 318 31.87 19.54 9.04
C ASP A 318 30.64 18.61 8.95
N ASP A 319 29.51 19.14 8.45
CA ASP A 319 28.21 18.49 8.31
C ASP A 319 27.50 18.09 9.64
N CYS A 320 28.06 18.53 10.79
CA CYS A 320 27.40 18.28 12.07
C CYS A 320 26.17 19.16 12.31
N LEU A 321 26.11 20.35 11.69
CA LEU A 321 24.97 21.27 11.80
C LEU A 321 24.31 21.47 10.44
N SER A 322 23.05 21.08 10.32
CA SER A 322 22.22 21.32 9.14
C SER A 322 21.09 22.29 9.47
N ILE A 323 20.99 23.36 8.69
CA ILE A 323 19.95 24.39 8.80
C ILE A 323 19.20 24.39 7.47
N SER A 324 17.88 24.27 7.50
CA SER A 324 17.03 24.29 6.30
C SER A 324 15.87 25.24 6.48
N LEU A 325 15.74 26.18 5.54
CA LEU A 325 14.58 27.06 5.39
C LEU A 325 13.78 26.60 4.19
N THR A 326 12.51 26.25 4.40
CA THR A 326 11.65 25.67 3.36
C THR A 326 10.33 26.44 3.27
N PHE A 327 9.92 26.77 2.05
CA PHE A 327 8.60 27.28 1.69
C PHE A 327 7.81 26.17 1.05
N THR A 328 6.63 25.86 1.58
CA THR A 328 5.75 24.77 1.09
C THR A 328 4.49 25.33 0.48
N ASP A 329 3.93 24.58 -0.48
CA ASP A 329 2.68 24.89 -1.22
C ASP A 329 2.63 26.31 -1.77
N ILE A 330 3.68 26.72 -2.46
CA ILE A 330 3.86 28.08 -3.01
C ILE A 330 2.67 28.48 -3.92
N LEU A 331 2.08 27.51 -4.64
CA LEU A 331 0.95 27.75 -5.53
C LEU A 331 -0.43 27.64 -4.85
N HIS A 332 -0.48 27.23 -3.57
CA HIS A 332 -1.72 26.97 -2.83
C HIS A 332 -2.65 25.96 -3.53
N LYS A 333 -2.09 24.85 -4.01
CA LYS A 333 -2.82 23.81 -4.75
C LYS A 333 -2.52 22.39 -4.26
N ALA A 334 -1.85 22.25 -3.11
CA ALA A 334 -1.51 20.96 -2.51
C ALA A 334 -2.72 20.36 -1.78
N ASN A 335 -3.86 20.23 -2.45
CA ASN A 335 -5.05 19.63 -1.86
C ASN A 335 -5.30 18.24 -2.45
N TYR A 336 -4.80 17.19 -1.75
CA TYR A 336 -4.93 15.80 -2.13
C TYR A 336 -6.17 15.11 -1.53
N ASN A 337 -6.97 15.82 -0.70
CA ASN A 337 -8.08 15.25 0.08
C ASN A 337 -9.44 15.30 -0.64
N ASN A 338 -9.48 15.66 -1.91
CA ASN A 338 -10.71 15.63 -2.69
C ASN A 338 -10.91 14.24 -3.29
N LEU A 339 -11.56 13.37 -2.54
CA LEU A 339 -11.83 11.99 -2.87
C LEU A 339 -13.34 11.78 -3.09
N ASP A 340 -13.73 10.98 -4.04
CA ASP A 340 -15.11 10.66 -4.38
C ASP A 340 -15.22 9.16 -4.66
N TYR A 341 -15.85 8.43 -3.73
CA TYR A 341 -16.09 6.99 -3.85
C TYR A 341 -17.50 6.77 -4.39
N ARG A 342 -17.64 5.86 -5.34
CA ARG A 342 -18.92 5.53 -5.98
C ARG A 342 -19.08 4.03 -6.07
N TYR A 343 -20.11 3.50 -5.44
CA TYR A 343 -20.37 2.07 -5.49
C TYR A 343 -21.86 1.79 -5.30
N MET A 344 -22.43 0.90 -6.10
CA MET A 344 -23.84 0.53 -6.06
C MET A 344 -24.77 1.74 -6.03
N ASN A 345 -25.39 2.03 -4.89
CA ASN A 345 -26.35 3.12 -4.68
C ASN A 345 -25.78 4.30 -3.87
N THR A 346 -24.51 4.26 -3.53
CA THR A 346 -23.89 5.21 -2.60
C THR A 346 -22.79 6.03 -3.27
N ARG A 347 -22.72 7.28 -2.89
CA ARG A 347 -21.62 8.19 -3.21
C ARG A 347 -21.12 8.82 -1.92
N GLU A 348 -19.87 8.57 -1.59
CA GLU A 348 -19.17 9.16 -0.46
C GLU A 348 -18.09 10.11 -0.96
N GLY A 349 -18.15 11.36 -0.55
CA GLY A 349 -17.18 12.38 -0.93
C GLY A 349 -16.49 12.98 0.28
N THR A 350 -15.16 12.95 0.30
CA THR A 350 -14.36 13.72 1.24
C THR A 350 -13.87 14.97 0.53
N TYR A 351 -14.28 16.13 1.02
CA TYR A 351 -13.87 17.42 0.51
C TYR A 351 -13.22 18.20 1.64
N GLY A 352 -11.95 18.45 1.54
CA GLY A 352 -11.22 19.23 2.53
C GLY A 352 -10.32 20.27 1.84
N SER A 353 -10.28 21.47 2.36
CA SER A 353 -9.26 22.44 2.00
C SER A 353 -8.26 22.53 3.14
N ASN A 354 -7.13 21.85 3.02
CA ASN A 354 -6.03 22.05 3.96
C ASN A 354 -5.12 23.14 3.40
N ASP A 355 -4.94 24.21 4.15
CA ASP A 355 -3.90 25.18 3.83
C ASP A 355 -2.54 24.56 4.22
N MET A 356 -1.81 24.08 3.22
CA MET A 356 -0.48 23.50 3.39
C MET A 356 0.65 24.52 3.17
N ARG A 357 0.30 25.80 2.95
CA ARG A 357 1.29 26.85 2.85
C ARG A 357 2.02 27.03 4.18
N GLY A 358 3.31 27.09 4.11
CA GLY A 358 4.10 27.25 5.31
C GLY A 358 5.53 27.66 5.03
N ILE A 359 6.11 28.25 6.05
CA ILE A 359 7.54 28.48 6.14
C ILE A 359 8.05 27.66 7.31
N SER A 360 8.98 26.78 7.06
CA SER A 360 9.60 25.99 8.12
C SER A 360 11.09 26.26 8.20
N LEU A 361 11.59 26.45 9.41
CA LEU A 361 13.01 26.51 9.73
C LEU A 361 13.33 25.25 10.53
N SER A 362 14.20 24.41 9.98
CA SER A 362 14.68 23.19 10.63
C SER A 362 16.15 23.35 10.99
N LEU A 363 16.50 22.97 12.21
CA LEU A 363 17.86 22.96 12.71
C LEU A 363 18.15 21.56 13.27
N SER A 364 19.16 20.91 12.71
CA SER A 364 19.59 19.56 13.12
C SER A 364 21.06 19.58 13.47
N TYR A 365 21.38 19.10 14.67
CA TYR A 365 22.77 18.97 15.11
C TYR A 365 23.08 17.52 15.47
N SER A 366 24.11 16.95 14.85
CA SER A 366 24.56 15.56 15.07
C SER A 366 25.72 15.55 16.05
N LEU A 367 25.51 15.05 17.27
CA LEU A 367 26.51 15.01 18.34
C LEU A 367 27.58 13.93 18.16
N PHE A 368 27.30 12.88 17.36
CA PHE A 368 28.20 11.74 17.21
C PHE A 368 28.27 11.28 15.75
N ASN A 369 29.46 10.81 15.34
CA ASN A 369 29.69 10.23 14.02
C ASN A 369 28.95 8.88 13.92
N GLN A 370 27.94 8.78 13.07
CA GLN A 370 27.07 7.62 12.96
C GLN A 370 27.66 6.51 12.07
N ASN A 371 28.75 5.90 12.50
CA ASN A 371 29.25 4.65 11.89
C ASN A 371 28.62 3.39 12.50
N LEU A 372 27.41 3.48 13.04
CA LEU A 372 26.67 2.34 13.52
C LEU A 372 26.12 1.51 12.34
N LYS A 373 26.78 0.40 12.04
CA LYS A 373 26.23 -0.63 11.13
C LYS A 373 25.07 -1.34 11.83
N VAL A 374 23.85 -0.90 11.57
CA VAL A 374 22.66 -1.65 11.99
C VAL A 374 22.53 -2.87 11.07
N LYS A 375 22.60 -4.08 11.65
CA LYS A 375 22.30 -5.31 10.96
C LYS A 375 20.79 -5.30 10.65
N GLY A 376 20.41 -5.15 9.37
CA GLY A 376 19.01 -5.12 8.97
C GLY A 376 18.30 -6.41 9.40
N SER A 377 17.24 -6.31 10.16
CA SER A 377 16.34 -7.44 10.42
C SER A 377 15.53 -7.72 9.14
N ARG A 378 15.37 -8.98 8.79
CA ARG A 378 14.36 -9.39 7.78
C ARG A 378 12.99 -8.98 8.32
N ASN A 379 12.30 -8.14 7.57
CA ASN A 379 11.04 -7.54 8.00
C ASN A 379 9.89 -8.51 7.71
N ASP A 380 9.17 -8.95 8.73
CA ASP A 380 7.90 -9.67 8.60
C ASP A 380 6.71 -8.71 8.38
N GLN A 381 6.94 -7.65 7.61
CA GLN A 381 6.01 -6.56 7.41
C GLN A 381 4.66 -7.02 6.85
N GLU A 382 4.63 -8.06 6.01
CA GLU A 382 3.39 -8.62 5.49
C GLU A 382 2.48 -9.15 6.61
N VAL A 383 3.07 -9.85 7.58
CA VAL A 383 2.31 -10.41 8.71
C VAL A 383 1.85 -9.29 9.63
N ILE A 384 2.74 -8.33 9.91
CA ILE A 384 2.41 -7.15 10.73
C ILE A 384 1.27 -6.36 10.12
N ASN A 385 1.29 -6.09 8.81
CA ASN A 385 0.24 -5.35 8.11
C ASN A 385 -1.13 -6.04 8.10
N ARG A 386 -1.19 -7.37 8.30
CA ARG A 386 -2.47 -8.09 8.41
C ARG A 386 -3.10 -7.98 9.80
N THR A 387 -2.36 -7.51 10.78
CA THR A 387 -2.77 -7.45 12.20
C THR A 387 -3.23 -6.07 12.62
N MET A 388 -2.86 -5.04 11.88
CA MET A 388 -3.35 -3.68 12.03
C MET A 388 -4.64 -3.50 11.23
#